data_f007919cc2f32cee3e8fe0a4422965c6
#
_entry.id   f007919cc2f32cee3e8fe0a4422965c6
#
_cell.length_a   1.000
_cell.length_b   1.000
_cell.length_c   1.000
_cell.angle_alpha   90.00
_cell.angle_beta   90.00
_cell.angle_gamma   90.00
#
_symmetry.space_group_name_H-M   'P 1'
#
loop_
_entity.id
_entity.type
_entity.pdbx_description
1 polymer ?
#
loop_
_entity_poly.entity_id
_entity_poly.type
_entity_poly.pdbx_seq_one_letter_code
_entity_poly.pdbx_strand_id
1 'polypeptide(L)'
;RIIAVASGKGGVGKSTVAANLAVALAATGAKVGLCDCDLYGPSVAQMFGVNERPMANEQDEIIPLEAHGLKLMSMGFLLEDRSPVIVRGPMATRYTQQFLRQVAWEDLDYLVLDLPPGTGDIQLTIVQTVTVDGVVIVTTPQEVALIDARKAVSMFAKVNVPITGLVENMAWFECDAGKKYYIFGQDGGVREAADMNVPLLGQIPINVETRERGDSGSPIALAPPASNKVSAAFHEIAAKVRSKIPVS
;
A
#
# COMPACT_ATOMS: atom_id res chain seq x y z
N ARG A 1 3.12 -14.07 5.45
CA ARG A 1 2.31 -13.79 4.26
C ARG A 1 2.74 -12.50 3.59
N ILE A 2 2.74 -12.46 2.25
CA ILE A 2 3.11 -11.27 1.48
C ILE A 2 1.86 -10.72 0.77
N ILE A 3 1.52 -9.46 1.07
CA ILE A 3 0.37 -8.75 0.51
C ILE A 3 0.90 -7.60 -0.33
N ALA A 4 0.61 -7.58 -1.63
CA ALA A 4 0.92 -6.45 -2.48
C ALA A 4 -0.22 -5.43 -2.49
N VAL A 5 0.11 -4.14 -2.43
CA VAL A 5 -0.83 -3.04 -2.66
C VAL A 5 -0.43 -2.37 -3.97
N ALA A 6 -1.32 -2.39 -4.93
CA ALA A 6 -1.07 -1.95 -6.30
C ALA A 6 -2.12 -0.96 -6.78
N SER A 7 -1.78 -0.21 -7.81
CA SER A 7 -2.72 0.65 -8.53
C SER A 7 -2.36 0.70 -10.01
N GLY A 8 -3.36 0.84 -10.87
CA GLY A 8 -3.15 0.97 -12.31
C GLY A 8 -2.55 2.32 -12.72
N LYS A 9 -2.61 3.35 -11.87
CA LYS A 9 -2.06 4.70 -12.12
C LYS A 9 -1.62 5.36 -10.82
N GLY A 10 -0.79 6.40 -10.94
CA GLY A 10 -0.39 7.27 -9.83
C GLY A 10 -1.52 8.19 -9.34
N GLY A 11 -1.40 8.69 -8.10
CA GLY A 11 -2.30 9.70 -7.54
C GLY A 11 -3.60 9.16 -6.95
N VAL A 12 -3.84 7.84 -6.91
CA VAL A 12 -5.04 7.25 -6.32
C VAL A 12 -4.94 7.02 -4.80
N GLY A 13 -3.80 7.36 -4.19
CA GLY A 13 -3.56 7.17 -2.75
C GLY A 13 -3.13 5.76 -2.36
N LYS A 14 -2.50 5.01 -3.27
CA LYS A 14 -1.99 3.65 -3.07
C LYS A 14 -1.14 3.54 -1.79
N SER A 15 -0.12 4.37 -1.64
CA SER A 15 0.81 4.34 -0.50
C SER A 15 0.12 4.69 0.82
N THR A 16 -0.86 5.63 0.80
CA THR A 16 -1.70 5.91 1.97
C THR A 16 -2.50 4.66 2.38
N VAL A 17 -3.06 3.93 1.41
CA VAL A 17 -3.78 2.68 1.69
C VAL A 17 -2.82 1.61 2.21
N ALA A 18 -1.64 1.44 1.60
CA ALA A 18 -0.64 0.47 2.04
C ALA A 18 -0.17 0.73 3.49
N ALA A 19 0.16 1.98 3.81
CA ALA A 19 0.60 2.40 5.14
C ALA A 19 -0.48 2.12 6.21
N ASN A 20 -1.71 2.55 5.95
CA ASN A 20 -2.80 2.39 6.91
C ASN A 20 -3.29 0.93 7.01
N LEU A 21 -3.24 0.15 5.92
CA LEU A 21 -3.50 -1.30 5.96
C LEU A 21 -2.46 -2.02 6.85
N ALA A 22 -1.18 -1.70 6.70
CA ALA A 22 -0.11 -2.28 7.52
C ALA A 22 -0.32 -1.97 9.01
N VAL A 23 -0.64 -0.71 9.36
CA VAL A 23 -0.96 -0.29 10.74
C VAL A 23 -2.18 -1.04 11.27
N ALA A 24 -3.26 -1.13 10.48
CA ALA A 24 -4.47 -1.81 10.89
C ALA A 24 -4.28 -3.33 11.07
N LEU A 25 -3.41 -3.97 10.28
CA LEU A 25 -3.00 -5.37 10.46
C LEU A 25 -2.19 -5.53 11.76
N ALA A 26 -1.23 -4.65 12.04
CA ALA A 26 -0.43 -4.68 13.26
C ALA A 26 -1.28 -4.49 14.52
N ALA A 27 -2.33 -3.67 14.45
CA ALA A 27 -3.28 -3.46 15.56
C ALA A 27 -4.03 -4.74 15.96
N THR A 28 -4.02 -5.79 15.13
CA THR A 28 -4.57 -7.12 15.49
C THR A 28 -3.61 -7.98 16.31
N GLY A 29 -2.41 -7.48 16.63
CA GLY A 29 -1.35 -8.22 17.31
C GLY A 29 -0.42 -8.97 16.36
N ALA A 30 -0.61 -8.87 15.03
CA ALA A 30 0.26 -9.48 14.04
C ALA A 30 1.60 -8.73 13.93
N LYS A 31 2.68 -9.45 13.67
CA LYS A 31 3.99 -8.88 13.33
C LYS A 31 3.97 -8.45 11.86
N VAL A 32 4.04 -7.15 11.61
CA VAL A 32 3.87 -6.60 10.26
C VAL A 32 5.09 -5.82 9.80
N GLY A 33 5.52 -6.08 8.57
CA GLY A 33 6.47 -5.27 7.82
C GLY A 33 5.77 -4.48 6.72
N LEU A 34 6.27 -3.30 6.42
CA LEU A 34 5.87 -2.49 5.26
C LEU A 34 7.10 -2.17 4.42
N CYS A 35 7.07 -2.57 3.17
CA CYS A 35 8.13 -2.31 2.19
C CYS A 35 7.63 -1.39 1.08
N ASP A 36 8.19 -0.18 1.02
CA ASP A 36 7.97 0.78 -0.06
C ASP A 36 8.88 0.45 -1.24
N CYS A 37 8.30 -0.07 -2.29
CA CYS A 37 8.99 -0.49 -3.51
C CYS A 37 8.97 0.59 -4.61
N ASP A 38 8.44 1.79 -4.35
CA ASP A 38 8.41 2.90 -5.32
C ASP A 38 9.73 3.67 -5.30
N LEU A 39 10.64 3.29 -6.17
CA LEU A 39 11.96 3.93 -6.29
C LEU A 39 11.87 5.41 -6.71
N TYR A 40 10.82 5.80 -7.45
CA TYR A 40 10.70 7.14 -8.02
C TYR A 40 9.96 8.13 -7.14
N GLY A 41 9.12 7.63 -6.24
CA GLY A 41 8.33 8.46 -5.33
C GLY A 41 8.14 7.82 -3.96
N PRO A 42 9.23 7.43 -3.27
CA PRO A 42 9.11 6.78 -1.98
C PRO A 42 8.43 7.71 -0.97
N SER A 43 7.41 7.23 -0.28
CA SER A 43 6.57 8.04 0.60
C SER A 43 6.42 7.48 2.02
N VAL A 44 6.76 6.22 2.24
CA VAL A 44 6.59 5.56 3.54
C VAL A 44 7.43 6.23 4.63
N ALA A 45 8.67 6.63 4.33
CA ALA A 45 9.52 7.37 5.26
C ALA A 45 8.82 8.60 5.86
N GLN A 46 8.24 9.43 4.99
CA GLN A 46 7.48 10.63 5.39
C GLN A 46 6.23 10.25 6.19
N MET A 47 5.45 9.26 5.72
CA MET A 47 4.20 8.87 6.36
C MET A 47 4.37 8.29 7.76
N PHE A 48 5.56 7.79 8.09
CA PHE A 48 5.89 7.25 9.40
C PHE A 48 6.83 8.14 10.22
N GLY A 49 7.24 9.30 9.69
CA GLY A 49 8.12 10.24 10.36
C GLY A 49 9.54 9.70 10.60
N VAL A 50 9.98 8.75 9.77
CA VAL A 50 11.28 8.09 9.90
C VAL A 50 12.28 8.74 8.93
N ASN A 51 13.38 9.27 9.48
CA ASN A 51 14.44 9.94 8.71
C ASN A 51 15.81 9.28 8.89
N GLU A 52 15.86 8.14 9.57
CA GLU A 52 17.08 7.41 9.86
C GLU A 52 17.51 6.59 8.63
N ARG A 53 18.80 6.25 8.57
CA ARG A 53 19.32 5.31 7.57
C ARG A 53 19.40 3.92 8.18
N PRO A 54 18.93 2.88 7.48
CA PRO A 54 19.08 1.52 7.93
C PRO A 54 20.56 1.11 7.95
N MET A 55 20.94 0.28 8.90
CA MET A 55 22.28 -0.32 8.97
C MET A 55 22.25 -1.72 8.37
N ALA A 56 23.41 -2.24 7.99
CA ALA A 56 23.58 -3.65 7.65
C ALA A 56 24.02 -4.45 8.89
N ASN A 57 23.60 -5.72 8.95
CA ASN A 57 24.11 -6.67 9.95
C ASN A 57 25.43 -7.31 9.48
N GLU A 58 25.98 -8.24 10.29
CA GLU A 58 27.21 -8.96 9.98
C GLU A 58 27.12 -9.85 8.73
N GLN A 59 25.94 -10.15 8.25
CA GLN A 59 25.64 -10.93 7.06
C GLN A 59 25.37 -10.05 5.82
N ASP A 60 25.66 -8.76 5.88
CA ASP A 60 25.36 -7.76 4.84
C ASP A 60 23.85 -7.63 4.50
N GLU A 61 22.96 -8.03 5.43
CA GLU A 61 21.53 -7.82 5.28
C GLU A 61 21.13 -6.45 5.88
N ILE A 62 20.18 -5.80 5.24
CA ILE A 62 19.67 -4.49 5.68
C ILE A 62 18.70 -4.69 6.84
N ILE A 63 18.98 -4.09 7.99
CA ILE A 63 18.08 -4.12 9.15
C ILE A 63 16.95 -3.11 8.91
N PRO A 64 15.68 -3.55 8.88
CA PRO A 64 14.55 -2.63 8.71
C PRO A 64 14.44 -1.68 9.91
N LEU A 65 13.98 -0.45 9.66
CA LEU A 65 13.70 0.52 10.71
C LEU A 65 12.36 0.19 11.39
N GLU A 66 12.14 0.71 12.58
CA GLU A 66 10.92 0.46 13.33
C GLU A 66 10.16 1.76 13.63
N ALA A 67 8.86 1.77 13.34
CA ALA A 67 7.96 2.82 13.80
C ALA A 67 6.54 2.28 14.02
N HIS A 68 5.90 2.76 15.06
CA HIS A 68 4.51 2.40 15.42
C HIS A 68 4.27 0.88 15.50
N GLY A 69 5.27 0.11 15.90
CA GLY A 69 5.18 -1.35 16.02
C GLY A 69 5.27 -2.12 14.70
N LEU A 70 5.69 -1.45 13.61
CA LEU A 70 5.96 -2.08 12.31
C LEU A 70 7.44 -2.05 11.99
N LYS A 71 7.91 -3.06 11.24
CA LYS A 71 9.20 -3.01 10.53
C LYS A 71 9.01 -2.30 9.21
N LEU A 72 9.84 -1.29 8.95
CA LEU A 72 9.72 -0.42 7.78
C LEU A 72 10.96 -0.51 6.91
N MET A 73 10.73 -0.60 5.62
CA MET A 73 11.78 -0.44 4.65
C MET A 73 11.29 0.37 3.45
N SER A 74 12.11 1.31 3.01
CA SER A 74 11.81 2.15 1.84
C SER A 74 13.07 2.39 1.03
N MET A 75 12.91 2.40 -0.27
CA MET A 75 13.98 2.86 -1.16
C MET A 75 14.43 4.28 -0.83
N GLY A 76 13.52 5.11 -0.26
CA GLY A 76 13.82 6.45 0.20
C GLY A 76 14.87 6.53 1.30
N PHE A 77 15.04 5.48 2.12
CA PHE A 77 16.07 5.43 3.16
C PHE A 77 17.50 5.25 2.61
N LEU A 78 17.62 4.71 1.40
CA LEU A 78 18.91 4.40 0.77
C LEU A 78 19.39 5.50 -0.17
N LEU A 79 18.53 6.46 -0.49
CA LEU A 79 18.87 7.56 -1.39
C LEU A 79 19.59 8.69 -0.64
N GLU A 80 20.74 9.13 -1.18
CA GLU A 80 21.63 10.13 -0.50
C GLU A 80 21.15 11.55 -0.64
N ASP A 81 20.17 11.95 -1.18
CA ASP A 81 19.55 13.29 -1.21
C ASP A 81 18.18 13.18 -1.90
N ARG A 82 17.32 14.15 -1.69
CA ARG A 82 16.07 14.36 -2.44
C ARG A 82 16.31 14.62 -3.95
N SER A 83 17.50 14.27 -4.43
CA SER A 83 17.86 14.38 -5.86
C SER A 83 17.07 13.34 -6.64
N PRO A 84 16.49 13.70 -7.80
CA PRO A 84 15.77 12.75 -8.62
C PRO A 84 16.70 11.60 -9.03
N VAL A 85 16.34 10.39 -8.66
CA VAL A 85 17.10 9.19 -9.02
C VAL A 85 16.84 8.91 -10.49
N ILE A 86 17.81 9.25 -11.33
CA ILE A 86 17.77 8.91 -12.75
C ILE A 86 18.26 7.47 -12.92
N VAL A 87 17.41 6.50 -12.59
CA VAL A 87 17.69 5.09 -12.80
C VAL A 87 16.94 4.62 -14.04
N ARG A 88 17.65 4.03 -14.98
CA ARG A 88 17.02 3.42 -16.16
C ARG A 88 16.27 2.14 -15.74
N GLY A 89 15.14 1.84 -16.40
CA GLY A 89 14.25 0.72 -16.05
C GLY A 89 14.95 -0.60 -15.66
N PRO A 90 15.90 -1.13 -16.43
CA PRO A 90 16.60 -2.37 -16.07
C PRO A 90 17.40 -2.29 -14.76
N MET A 91 17.96 -1.13 -14.44
CA MET A 91 18.66 -0.91 -13.16
C MET A 91 17.66 -0.79 -12.00
N ALA A 92 16.54 -0.10 -12.20
CA ALA A 92 15.47 -0.01 -11.18
C ALA A 92 14.96 -1.41 -10.81
N THR A 93 14.72 -2.25 -11.81
CA THR A 93 14.34 -3.66 -11.64
C THR A 93 15.36 -4.43 -10.81
N ARG A 94 16.65 -4.31 -11.13
CA ARG A 94 17.74 -4.99 -10.40
C ARG A 94 17.83 -4.51 -8.96
N TYR A 95 17.77 -3.20 -8.72
CA TYR A 95 17.78 -2.64 -7.35
C TYR A 95 16.58 -3.10 -6.53
N THR A 96 15.39 -3.12 -7.12
CA THR A 96 14.19 -3.60 -6.43
C THR A 96 14.32 -5.08 -6.04
N GLN A 97 14.84 -5.94 -6.94
CA GLN A 97 15.07 -7.36 -6.64
C GLN A 97 16.09 -7.55 -5.51
N GLN A 98 17.20 -6.83 -5.58
CA GLN A 98 18.25 -6.87 -4.57
C GLN A 98 17.69 -6.41 -3.21
N PHE A 99 16.97 -5.32 -3.19
CA PHE A 99 16.33 -4.73 -2.02
C PHE A 99 15.37 -5.73 -1.34
N LEU A 100 14.49 -6.38 -2.08
CA LEU A 100 13.55 -7.35 -1.53
C LEU A 100 14.23 -8.58 -0.92
N ARG A 101 15.44 -8.93 -1.40
CA ARG A 101 16.20 -10.12 -0.94
C ARG A 101 17.14 -9.82 0.23
N GLN A 102 17.58 -8.56 0.38
CA GLN A 102 18.63 -8.19 1.34
C GLN A 102 18.10 -7.61 2.66
N VAL A 103 16.80 -7.49 2.83
CA VAL A 103 16.25 -6.99 4.10
C VAL A 103 16.01 -8.15 5.06
N ALA A 104 16.56 -8.02 6.27
CA ALA A 104 16.38 -8.97 7.37
C ALA A 104 15.00 -8.79 8.03
N TRP A 105 13.94 -9.27 7.37
CA TRP A 105 12.57 -9.13 7.87
C TRP A 105 12.29 -9.95 9.13
N GLU A 106 13.09 -11.00 9.40
CA GLU A 106 12.85 -12.00 10.45
C GLU A 106 11.44 -12.62 10.36
N ASP A 107 10.90 -13.06 11.50
CA ASP A 107 9.59 -13.71 11.58
C ASP A 107 8.45 -12.67 11.52
N LEU A 108 7.92 -12.41 10.33
CA LEU A 108 6.73 -11.60 10.11
C LEU A 108 5.50 -12.49 9.84
N ASP A 109 4.35 -12.06 10.38
CA ASP A 109 3.04 -12.59 10.00
C ASP A 109 2.63 -12.06 8.62
N TYR A 110 2.82 -10.74 8.41
CA TYR A 110 2.52 -10.07 7.15
C TYR A 110 3.67 -9.16 6.71
N LEU A 111 3.98 -9.20 5.42
CA LEU A 111 4.77 -8.20 4.73
C LEU A 111 3.89 -7.50 3.70
N VAL A 112 3.62 -6.21 3.89
CA VAL A 112 2.88 -5.38 2.94
C VAL A 112 3.88 -4.74 1.98
N LEU A 113 3.70 -4.96 0.68
CA LEU A 113 4.50 -4.34 -0.37
C LEU A 113 3.71 -3.18 -1.00
N ASP A 114 4.16 -1.96 -0.83
CA ASP A 114 3.66 -0.79 -1.57
C ASP A 114 4.33 -0.75 -2.94
N LEU A 115 3.65 -1.25 -3.97
CA LEU A 115 4.21 -1.38 -5.31
C LEU A 115 4.29 -0.01 -6.01
N PRO A 116 5.22 0.20 -6.97
CA PRO A 116 5.19 1.40 -7.81
C PRO A 116 3.87 1.49 -8.59
N PRO A 117 3.41 2.70 -8.97
CA PRO A 117 2.16 2.87 -9.71
C PRO A 117 2.26 2.35 -11.15
N GLY A 118 1.12 2.01 -11.75
CA GLY A 118 1.01 1.57 -13.14
C GLY A 118 0.90 0.05 -13.30
N THR A 119 1.15 -0.43 -14.52
CA THR A 119 1.07 -1.85 -14.90
C THR A 119 2.33 -2.27 -15.67
N GLY A 120 3.47 -1.72 -15.27
CA GLY A 120 4.74 -1.89 -15.97
C GLY A 120 5.60 -3.05 -15.45
N ASP A 121 6.76 -3.23 -16.09
CA ASP A 121 7.70 -4.32 -15.86
C ASP A 121 8.20 -4.40 -14.40
N ILE A 122 8.29 -3.26 -13.70
CA ILE A 122 8.78 -3.25 -12.31
C ILE A 122 7.80 -3.98 -11.38
N GLN A 123 6.49 -3.74 -11.51
CA GLN A 123 5.49 -4.47 -10.72
C GLN A 123 5.55 -5.98 -11.01
N LEU A 124 5.63 -6.36 -12.29
CA LEU A 124 5.77 -7.77 -12.69
C LEU A 124 7.02 -8.40 -12.09
N THR A 125 8.13 -7.69 -12.13
CA THR A 125 9.39 -8.17 -11.56
C THR A 125 9.27 -8.40 -10.04
N ILE A 126 8.64 -7.48 -9.31
CA ILE A 126 8.45 -7.63 -7.86
C ILE A 126 7.69 -8.91 -7.55
N VAL A 127 6.52 -9.10 -8.17
CA VAL A 127 5.66 -10.26 -7.91
C VAL A 127 6.20 -11.59 -8.46
N GLN A 128 7.21 -11.54 -9.33
CA GLN A 128 7.97 -12.71 -9.77
C GLN A 128 9.18 -12.99 -8.87
N THR A 129 9.66 -11.99 -8.13
CA THR A 129 10.82 -12.12 -7.23
C THR A 129 10.44 -12.73 -5.89
N VAL A 130 9.24 -12.44 -5.40
CA VAL A 130 8.68 -12.94 -4.14
C VAL A 130 7.31 -13.57 -4.39
N THR A 131 6.99 -14.62 -3.63
CA THR A 131 5.68 -15.26 -3.71
C THR A 131 4.64 -14.40 -2.99
N VAL A 132 3.80 -13.70 -3.75
CA VAL A 132 2.74 -12.84 -3.23
C VAL A 132 1.48 -13.68 -2.96
N ASP A 133 0.98 -13.66 -1.71
CA ASP A 133 -0.22 -14.39 -1.30
C ASP A 133 -1.51 -13.73 -1.80
N GLY A 134 -1.48 -12.42 -2.07
CA GLY A 134 -2.59 -11.71 -2.67
C GLY A 134 -2.30 -10.23 -2.93
N VAL A 135 -3.07 -9.63 -3.83
CA VAL A 135 -2.94 -8.22 -4.18
C VAL A 135 -4.22 -7.45 -3.86
N VAL A 136 -4.06 -6.29 -3.22
CA VAL A 136 -5.09 -5.29 -3.00
C VAL A 136 -4.95 -4.21 -4.07
N ILE A 137 -5.98 -4.02 -4.89
CA ILE A 137 -6.00 -3.00 -5.94
C ILE A 137 -6.64 -1.73 -5.41
N VAL A 138 -5.94 -0.60 -5.51
CA VAL A 138 -6.44 0.71 -5.09
C VAL A 138 -6.83 1.52 -6.32
N THR A 139 -8.03 2.09 -6.29
CA THR A 139 -8.56 2.98 -7.33
C THR A 139 -9.34 4.14 -6.72
N THR A 140 -9.79 5.07 -7.55
CA THR A 140 -10.75 6.14 -7.22
C THR A 140 -11.99 5.98 -8.10
N PRO A 141 -13.15 6.63 -7.78
CA PRO A 141 -14.39 6.45 -8.54
C PRO A 141 -14.35 6.92 -9.98
N GLN A 142 -13.32 7.66 -10.40
CA GLN A 142 -13.21 8.23 -11.75
C GLN A 142 -13.00 7.14 -12.81
N GLU A 143 -13.69 7.23 -13.93
CA GLU A 143 -13.58 6.26 -15.04
C GLU A 143 -12.13 6.06 -15.52
N VAL A 144 -11.34 7.14 -15.61
CA VAL A 144 -9.92 7.04 -16.00
C VAL A 144 -9.08 6.23 -15.01
N ALA A 145 -9.44 6.18 -13.73
CA ALA A 145 -8.77 5.34 -12.75
C ALA A 145 -9.27 3.89 -12.80
N LEU A 146 -10.55 3.70 -13.08
CA LEU A 146 -11.18 2.38 -13.21
C LEU A 146 -10.64 1.62 -14.42
N ILE A 147 -10.45 2.29 -15.57
CA ILE A 147 -9.80 1.71 -16.75
C ILE A 147 -8.44 1.13 -16.40
N ASP A 148 -7.63 1.86 -15.63
CA ASP A 148 -6.30 1.41 -15.24
C ASP A 148 -6.34 0.33 -14.14
N ALA A 149 -7.35 0.36 -13.26
CA ALA A 149 -7.59 -0.72 -12.31
C ALA A 149 -7.92 -2.06 -13.00
N ARG A 150 -8.73 -2.04 -14.09
CA ARG A 150 -9.01 -3.22 -14.94
C ARG A 150 -7.73 -3.80 -15.52
N LYS A 151 -6.83 -2.95 -16.02
CA LYS A 151 -5.52 -3.38 -16.54
C LYS A 151 -4.67 -4.03 -15.46
N ALA A 152 -4.65 -3.45 -14.25
CA ALA A 152 -3.90 -4.00 -13.13
C ALA A 152 -4.45 -5.39 -12.72
N VAL A 153 -5.76 -5.55 -12.55
CA VAL A 153 -6.40 -6.84 -12.28
C VAL A 153 -6.04 -7.88 -13.35
N SER A 154 -6.16 -7.49 -14.64
CA SER A 154 -5.83 -8.37 -15.76
C SER A 154 -4.35 -8.78 -15.78
N MET A 155 -3.45 -7.85 -15.42
CA MET A 155 -2.01 -8.10 -15.34
C MET A 155 -1.70 -9.13 -14.24
N PHE A 156 -2.20 -8.93 -13.01
CA PHE A 156 -1.95 -9.86 -11.91
C PHE A 156 -2.56 -11.24 -12.16
N ALA A 157 -3.75 -11.31 -12.77
CA ALA A 157 -4.37 -12.56 -13.17
C ALA A 157 -3.50 -13.34 -14.18
N LYS A 158 -2.86 -12.67 -15.15
CA LYS A 158 -1.95 -13.31 -16.13
C LYS A 158 -0.70 -13.91 -15.52
N VAL A 159 -0.25 -13.39 -14.38
CA VAL A 159 0.91 -13.92 -13.66
C VAL A 159 0.53 -14.78 -12.46
N ASN A 160 -0.74 -15.19 -12.39
CA ASN A 160 -1.31 -16.06 -11.35
C ASN A 160 -1.16 -15.52 -9.91
N VAL A 161 -1.18 -14.20 -9.74
CA VAL A 161 -1.23 -13.58 -8.41
C VAL A 161 -2.69 -13.41 -8.01
N PRO A 162 -3.14 -13.96 -6.87
CA PRO A 162 -4.52 -13.87 -6.42
C PRO A 162 -4.94 -12.41 -6.16
N ILE A 163 -6.12 -12.01 -6.63
CA ILE A 163 -6.70 -10.70 -6.33
C ILE A 163 -7.47 -10.81 -5.01
N THR A 164 -6.94 -10.18 -3.95
CA THR A 164 -7.59 -10.15 -2.63
C THR A 164 -8.85 -9.30 -2.67
N GLY A 165 -8.80 -8.18 -3.39
CA GLY A 165 -9.94 -7.32 -3.65
C GLY A 165 -9.54 -5.90 -4.04
N LEU A 166 -10.57 -5.05 -4.18
CA LEU A 166 -10.46 -3.66 -4.58
C LEU A 166 -10.79 -2.74 -3.42
N VAL A 167 -10.02 -1.66 -3.26
CA VAL A 167 -10.29 -0.53 -2.36
C VAL A 167 -10.61 0.68 -3.21
N GLU A 168 -11.81 1.26 -3.04
CA GLU A 168 -12.16 2.54 -3.61
C GLU A 168 -11.75 3.66 -2.65
N ASN A 169 -10.66 4.32 -2.95
CA ASN A 169 -10.18 5.48 -2.21
C ASN A 169 -10.80 6.78 -2.76
N MET A 170 -10.85 7.83 -1.93
CA MET A 170 -11.43 9.13 -2.29
C MET A 170 -12.89 9.02 -2.76
N ALA A 171 -13.65 8.10 -2.15
CA ALA A 171 -15.00 7.75 -2.56
C ALA A 171 -15.98 8.93 -2.42
N TRP A 172 -15.84 9.74 -1.37
CA TRP A 172 -16.60 10.99 -1.15
C TRP A 172 -15.84 11.90 -0.19
N PHE A 173 -16.25 13.15 -0.14
CA PHE A 173 -15.92 14.09 0.92
C PHE A 173 -17.17 14.33 1.78
N GLU A 174 -17.05 14.24 3.10
CA GLU A 174 -18.13 14.55 4.05
C GLU A 174 -17.81 15.88 4.72
N CYS A 175 -18.68 16.88 4.55
CA CYS A 175 -18.51 18.17 5.22
C CYS A 175 -19.04 18.12 6.66
N ASP A 176 -18.78 19.18 7.46
CA ASP A 176 -19.18 19.27 8.88
C ASP A 176 -20.68 19.11 9.13
N ALA A 177 -21.50 19.43 8.14
CA ALA A 177 -22.95 19.21 8.18
C ALA A 177 -23.39 17.77 7.84
N GLY A 178 -22.46 16.85 7.67
CA GLY A 178 -22.72 15.44 7.34
C GLY A 178 -23.14 15.19 5.89
N LYS A 179 -23.09 16.20 5.02
CA LYS A 179 -23.41 16.04 3.60
C LYS A 179 -22.23 15.47 2.84
N LYS A 180 -22.48 14.40 2.07
CA LYS A 180 -21.47 13.78 1.20
C LYS A 180 -21.44 14.44 -0.18
N TYR A 181 -20.24 14.69 -0.66
CA TYR A 181 -19.94 15.18 -2.00
C TYR A 181 -19.09 14.16 -2.73
N TYR A 182 -19.57 13.68 -3.85
CA TYR A 182 -18.91 12.68 -4.68
C TYR A 182 -18.02 13.35 -5.73
N ILE A 183 -16.93 13.95 -5.28
CA ILE A 183 -16.03 14.82 -6.08
C ILE A 183 -15.50 14.08 -7.32
N PHE A 184 -15.20 12.79 -7.17
CA PHE A 184 -14.64 11.95 -8.23
C PHE A 184 -15.65 10.97 -8.85
N GLY A 185 -16.94 11.15 -8.61
CA GLY A 185 -18.00 10.21 -9.00
C GLY A 185 -18.43 9.34 -7.85
N GLN A 186 -19.54 8.65 -8.02
CA GLN A 186 -20.16 7.82 -6.99
C GLN A 186 -20.10 6.35 -7.37
N ASP A 187 -19.65 5.51 -6.41
CA ASP A 187 -19.67 4.04 -6.49
C ASP A 187 -19.02 3.44 -7.75
N GLY A 188 -18.05 4.15 -8.34
CA GLY A 188 -17.33 3.66 -9.52
C GLY A 188 -16.58 2.36 -9.23
N GLY A 189 -15.83 2.32 -8.13
CA GLY A 189 -15.10 1.11 -7.71
C GLY A 189 -16.03 -0.01 -7.23
N VAL A 190 -17.20 0.32 -6.68
CA VAL A 190 -18.23 -0.67 -6.30
C VAL A 190 -18.72 -1.43 -7.54
N ARG A 191 -19.12 -0.68 -8.58
CA ARG A 191 -19.56 -1.27 -9.85
C ARG A 191 -18.43 -2.06 -10.50
N GLU A 192 -17.25 -1.48 -10.55
CA GLU A 192 -16.09 -2.12 -11.17
C GLU A 192 -15.69 -3.43 -10.49
N ALA A 193 -15.73 -3.47 -9.15
CA ALA A 193 -15.48 -4.70 -8.39
C ALA A 193 -16.47 -5.82 -8.76
N ALA A 194 -17.76 -5.46 -8.90
CA ALA A 194 -18.79 -6.38 -9.33
C ALA A 194 -18.57 -6.87 -10.77
N ASP A 195 -18.27 -5.96 -11.70
CA ASP A 195 -18.06 -6.28 -13.12
C ASP A 195 -16.83 -7.18 -13.33
N MET A 196 -15.77 -6.97 -12.54
CA MET A 196 -14.56 -7.81 -12.57
C MET A 196 -14.70 -9.09 -11.73
N ASN A 197 -15.81 -9.28 -11.02
CA ASN A 197 -16.01 -10.37 -10.05
C ASN A 197 -14.86 -10.44 -9.01
N VAL A 198 -14.43 -9.30 -8.49
CA VAL A 198 -13.46 -9.20 -7.40
C VAL A 198 -14.14 -8.61 -6.16
N PRO A 199 -13.72 -8.99 -4.93
CA PRO A 199 -14.33 -8.45 -3.72
C PRO A 199 -14.06 -6.95 -3.57
N LEU A 200 -15.07 -6.17 -3.19
CA LEU A 200 -14.87 -4.82 -2.67
C LEU A 200 -14.46 -4.91 -1.19
N LEU A 201 -13.23 -4.52 -0.89
CA LEU A 201 -12.70 -4.52 0.48
C LEU A 201 -13.24 -3.36 1.29
N GLY A 202 -13.37 -2.18 0.67
CA GLY A 202 -13.94 -1.00 1.33
C GLY A 202 -13.89 0.25 0.47
N GLN A 203 -14.54 1.30 1.00
CA GLN A 203 -14.52 2.65 0.47
C GLN A 203 -13.93 3.59 1.52
N ILE A 204 -13.00 4.44 1.12
CA ILE A 204 -12.32 5.40 2.00
C ILE A 204 -12.67 6.81 1.55
N PRO A 205 -13.19 7.68 2.42
CA PRO A 205 -13.51 9.05 2.07
C PRO A 205 -12.26 9.92 1.92
N ILE A 206 -12.39 11.04 1.23
CA ILE A 206 -11.45 12.15 1.32
C ILE A 206 -11.56 12.75 2.71
N ASN A 207 -10.45 12.85 3.43
CA ASN A 207 -10.43 13.34 4.80
C ASN A 207 -9.17 14.19 5.06
N VAL A 208 -9.36 15.38 5.65
CA VAL A 208 -8.27 16.32 5.93
C VAL A 208 -7.28 15.73 6.95
N GLU A 209 -7.81 15.12 8.01
CA GLU A 209 -6.99 14.51 9.07
C GLU A 209 -6.09 13.39 8.51
N THR A 210 -6.56 12.62 7.53
CA THR A 210 -5.75 11.57 6.88
C THR A 210 -4.50 12.16 6.23
N ARG A 211 -4.64 13.31 5.56
CA ARG A 211 -3.50 14.03 4.97
C ARG A 211 -2.57 14.58 6.07
N GLU A 212 -3.12 15.30 7.04
CA GLU A 212 -2.34 15.93 8.12
C GLU A 212 -1.54 14.90 8.92
N ARG A 213 -2.16 13.76 9.23
CA ARG A 213 -1.49 12.67 9.92
C ARG A 213 -0.40 12.01 9.05
N GLY A 214 -0.66 11.79 7.76
CA GLY A 214 0.35 11.30 6.83
C GLY A 214 1.55 12.25 6.71
N ASP A 215 1.30 13.56 6.68
CA ASP A 215 2.36 14.58 6.63
C ASP A 215 3.16 14.67 7.95
N SER A 216 2.53 14.35 9.09
CA SER A 216 3.16 14.40 10.43
C SER A 216 3.75 13.06 10.89
N GLY A 217 3.77 12.03 10.04
CA GLY A 217 4.37 10.74 10.38
C GLY A 217 3.52 9.86 11.30
N SER A 218 2.20 10.07 11.33
CA SER A 218 1.28 9.34 12.21
C SER A 218 0.04 8.86 11.42
N PRO A 219 0.12 7.76 10.66
CA PRO A 219 -0.98 7.26 9.83
C PRO A 219 -2.33 7.22 10.55
N ILE A 220 -3.42 7.53 9.82
CA ILE A 220 -4.76 7.69 10.43
C ILE A 220 -5.26 6.41 11.11
N ALA A 221 -4.85 5.23 10.66
CA ALA A 221 -5.22 3.95 11.28
C ALA A 221 -4.66 3.76 12.70
N LEU A 222 -3.72 4.61 13.16
CA LEU A 222 -3.27 4.66 14.56
C LEU A 222 -4.32 5.30 15.49
N ALA A 223 -5.27 6.09 14.94
CA ALA A 223 -6.36 6.64 15.73
C ALA A 223 -7.33 5.53 16.15
N PRO A 224 -7.97 5.62 17.35
CA PRO A 224 -8.90 4.59 17.77
C PRO A 224 -10.09 4.49 16.79
N PRO A 225 -10.40 3.28 16.26
CA PRO A 225 -11.51 3.11 15.30
C PRO A 225 -12.87 3.56 15.84
N ALA A 226 -13.08 3.46 17.15
CA ALA A 226 -14.35 3.87 17.80
C ALA A 226 -14.63 5.37 17.69
N SER A 227 -13.60 6.21 17.53
CA SER A 227 -13.72 7.67 17.45
C SER A 227 -13.38 8.26 16.08
N ASN A 228 -12.87 7.45 15.16
CA ASN A 228 -12.45 7.91 13.83
C ASN A 228 -12.96 6.99 12.72
N LYS A 229 -13.92 7.50 11.93
CA LYS A 229 -14.58 6.74 10.85
C LYS A 229 -13.60 6.26 9.77
N VAL A 230 -12.55 7.03 9.48
CA VAL A 230 -11.56 6.65 8.45
C VAL A 230 -10.64 5.55 8.99
N SER A 231 -10.20 5.67 10.23
CA SER A 231 -9.48 4.59 10.91
C SER A 231 -10.32 3.31 10.93
N ALA A 232 -11.60 3.40 11.31
CA ALA A 232 -12.52 2.25 11.30
C ALA A 232 -12.57 1.58 9.93
N ALA A 233 -12.68 2.35 8.84
CA ALA A 233 -12.69 1.82 7.48
C ALA A 233 -11.40 1.03 7.15
N PHE A 234 -10.23 1.52 7.55
CA PHE A 234 -8.97 0.80 7.36
C PHE A 234 -8.92 -0.50 8.17
N HIS A 235 -9.41 -0.49 9.41
CA HIS A 235 -9.48 -1.70 10.24
C HIS A 235 -10.47 -2.73 9.67
N GLU A 236 -11.60 -2.31 9.10
CA GLU A 236 -12.53 -3.21 8.38
C GLU A 236 -11.90 -3.81 7.13
N ILE A 237 -11.16 -3.01 6.34
CA ILE A 237 -10.40 -3.50 5.18
C ILE A 237 -9.37 -4.52 5.63
N ALA A 238 -8.60 -4.24 6.69
CA ALA A 238 -7.60 -5.16 7.23
C ALA A 238 -8.24 -6.48 7.70
N ALA A 239 -9.39 -6.44 8.36
CA ALA A 239 -10.13 -7.63 8.77
C ALA A 239 -10.56 -8.49 7.57
N LYS A 240 -11.03 -7.88 6.48
CA LYS A 240 -11.38 -8.59 5.25
C LYS A 240 -10.14 -9.18 4.56
N VAL A 241 -9.02 -8.45 4.51
CA VAL A 241 -7.75 -8.96 3.97
C VAL A 241 -7.29 -10.16 4.79
N ARG A 242 -7.28 -10.06 6.12
CA ARG A 242 -6.89 -11.12 7.04
C ARG A 242 -7.76 -12.38 6.89
N SER A 243 -9.06 -12.22 6.66
CA SER A 243 -9.96 -13.37 6.45
C SER A 243 -9.66 -14.15 5.17
N LYS A 244 -9.09 -13.48 4.16
CA LYS A 244 -8.72 -14.08 2.87
C LYS A 244 -7.29 -14.61 2.83
N ILE A 245 -6.40 -14.00 3.62
CA ILE A 245 -4.98 -14.35 3.73
C ILE A 245 -4.67 -14.59 5.22
N PRO A 246 -5.16 -15.69 5.80
CA PRO A 246 -4.95 -15.97 7.22
C PRO A 246 -3.47 -16.33 7.50
N VAL A 247 -2.99 -15.92 8.67
CA VAL A 247 -1.76 -16.45 9.28
C VAL A 247 -2.12 -17.65 10.13
N SER A 248 -1.18 -18.55 10.26
CA SER A 248 -1.34 -19.80 11.01
C SER A 248 -1.43 -19.56 12.51
#